data_6b8774722c94a0c7a8249283a322593e
#
_entry.id   6b8774722c94a0c7a8249283a322593e
#
_cell.length_a   1.000
_cell.length_b   1.000
_cell.length_c   1.000
_cell.angle_alpha   90.00
_cell.angle_beta   90.00
_cell.angle_gamma   90.00
#
_symmetry.space_group_name_H-M   'P 1'
#
loop_
_entity.id
_entity.type
_entity.pdbx_description
1 polymer ?
#
loop_
_entity_poly.entity_id
_entity_poly.type
_entity_poly.pdbx_seq_one_letter_code
_entity_poly.pdbx_strand_id
1 'polypeptide(L)'
;MKKQAIALLLAAVLVLSGCGRQQLPEETPADMGLAAVAAIESHTPPALELTEVQTPPEEPAEEPEEPDWSAGSSDYPWVRSGYAYYIRVNRSANVVTVYTAGDDGRYSVPYRAMVCSSGGSGTPLGDFSLDGWYRWEWLGLVGGVSGQYCTQIYGDYLFHSVPYTERYNKGSLQPGEFDKLGTSCSHGCIRLQVADAKWIYDNKYDIAGVTIYDSDDPGPLGKPSAPSIGGSAYPGWDPTDPDSDNPWSKPADVTPEPKPEPEPEPEPDPEPGEAPDTGDDTQPDPAPGGEDVSGE
;
A
#
# COMPACT_ATOMS: atom_id res chain seq x y z
N MET A 1 64.26 -11.64 -7.39
CA MET A 1 64.84 -12.65 -6.48
C MET A 1 63.93 -12.82 -5.28
N LYS A 2 63.67 -14.08 -4.94
CA LYS A 2 62.99 -14.63 -3.74
C LYS A 2 61.47 -14.54 -3.72
N LYS A 3 60.88 -15.64 -4.18
CA LYS A 3 59.58 -16.23 -3.88
C LYS A 3 59.51 -16.62 -2.41
N GLN A 4 58.43 -16.34 -1.72
CA GLN A 4 58.05 -17.14 -0.56
C GLN A 4 56.55 -17.45 -0.64
N ALA A 5 56.29 -18.74 -0.76
CA ALA A 5 55.01 -19.37 -0.65
C ALA A 5 54.64 -19.50 0.84
N ILE A 6 53.42 -19.19 1.23
CA ILE A 6 52.84 -19.54 2.52
C ILE A 6 51.73 -20.54 2.28
N ALA A 7 51.90 -21.72 2.88
CA ALA A 7 51.03 -22.87 2.79
C ALA A 7 49.76 -22.69 3.63
N LEU A 8 48.60 -23.08 3.06
CA LEU A 8 47.36 -23.30 3.77
C LEU A 8 47.43 -24.53 4.67
N LEU A 9 47.09 -24.39 5.90
CA LEU A 9 46.76 -25.49 6.81
C LEU A 9 45.24 -25.56 6.95
N LEU A 10 44.64 -26.59 6.34
CA LEU A 10 43.24 -27.01 6.59
C LEU A 10 43.25 -27.83 7.89
N ALA A 11 42.54 -27.38 8.90
CA ALA A 11 42.15 -28.18 10.04
C ALA A 11 40.63 -28.51 9.92
N ALA A 12 40.37 -29.77 9.52
CA ALA A 12 39.04 -30.35 9.56
C ALA A 12 38.75 -30.79 11.00
N VAL A 13 37.74 -30.20 11.64
CA VAL A 13 37.16 -30.72 12.89
C VAL A 13 35.87 -31.47 12.55
N LEU A 14 35.96 -32.78 12.58
CA LEU A 14 34.81 -33.70 12.57
C LEU A 14 34.21 -33.72 14.00
N VAL A 15 33.05 -33.19 14.17
CA VAL A 15 32.22 -33.41 15.36
C VAL A 15 31.13 -34.42 14.98
N LEU A 16 31.37 -35.68 15.37
CA LEU A 16 30.34 -36.73 15.42
C LEU A 16 29.46 -36.47 16.62
N SER A 17 28.21 -36.09 16.39
CA SER A 17 27.15 -36.10 17.41
C SER A 17 26.08 -37.08 16.99
N GLY A 18 25.89 -38.06 17.85
CA GLY A 18 25.09 -39.26 17.63
C GLY A 18 23.58 -38.94 17.51
N CYS A 19 23.00 -39.64 16.57
CA CYS A 19 21.56 -39.81 16.41
C CYS A 19 21.03 -40.68 17.56
N GLY A 20 20.39 -40.08 18.54
CA GLY A 20 19.49 -40.75 19.46
C GLY A 20 18.11 -40.84 18.84
N ARG A 21 17.78 -42.01 18.29
CA ARG A 21 16.40 -42.34 17.92
C ARG A 21 15.64 -42.64 19.20
N GLN A 22 14.71 -41.78 19.60
CA GLN A 22 13.67 -42.11 20.55
C GLN A 22 12.61 -42.94 19.84
N GLN A 23 12.54 -44.24 20.22
CA GLN A 23 11.41 -45.12 19.92
C GLN A 23 10.20 -44.72 20.75
N LEU A 24 9.10 -44.43 20.08
CA LEU A 24 7.76 -44.38 20.68
C LEU A 24 7.33 -45.81 21.07
N PRO A 25 6.67 -46.03 22.18
CA PRO A 25 6.19 -47.34 22.57
C PRO A 25 5.03 -47.79 21.67
N GLU A 26 5.13 -49.02 21.14
CA GLU A 26 4.04 -49.74 20.51
C GLU A 26 3.01 -50.11 21.60
N GLU A 27 1.81 -49.55 21.47
CA GLU A 27 0.65 -50.04 22.21
C GLU A 27 0.07 -51.26 21.47
N THR A 28 0.19 -52.42 22.10
CA THR A 28 -0.50 -53.63 21.69
C THR A 28 -1.98 -53.53 22.05
N PRO A 29 -2.92 -53.92 21.16
CA PRO A 29 -4.34 -53.98 21.53
C PRO A 29 -4.59 -55.17 22.46
N ALA A 30 -5.09 -54.85 23.64
CA ALA A 30 -5.55 -55.84 24.60
C ALA A 30 -6.86 -56.51 24.11
N ASP A 31 -6.77 -57.79 24.10
CA ASP A 31 -7.82 -58.81 24.02
C ASP A 31 -9.05 -58.46 24.88
N MET A 32 -10.19 -58.24 24.27
CA MET A 32 -11.48 -58.19 24.98
C MET A 32 -12.39 -59.27 24.44
N GLY A 33 -12.57 -60.23 25.33
CA GLY A 33 -13.19 -61.51 25.18
C GLY A 33 -14.58 -61.55 24.53
N LEU A 34 -14.74 -62.65 23.82
CA LEU A 34 -16.05 -63.21 23.46
C LEU A 34 -16.83 -63.57 24.70
N ALA A 35 -18.01 -63.02 24.89
CA ALA A 35 -19.10 -63.68 25.57
C ALA A 35 -20.46 -63.08 25.20
N ALA A 36 -21.39 -64.00 24.95
CA ALA A 36 -22.84 -63.89 24.89
C ALA A 36 -23.46 -63.69 23.47
N VAL A 37 -23.55 -64.81 22.78
CA VAL A 37 -24.61 -65.08 21.80
C VAL A 37 -25.88 -65.38 22.59
N ALA A 38 -26.92 -64.58 22.53
CA ALA A 38 -28.26 -64.90 22.89
C ALA A 38 -29.20 -64.61 21.71
N ALA A 39 -29.91 -65.64 21.35
CA ALA A 39 -30.87 -65.76 20.29
C ALA A 39 -31.89 -64.62 20.24
N ILE A 40 -32.05 -64.01 19.06
CA ILE A 40 -33.24 -63.23 18.71
C ILE A 40 -33.85 -63.92 17.50
N GLU A 41 -35.08 -64.35 17.68
CA GLU A 41 -35.93 -65.06 16.72
C GLU A 41 -36.16 -64.22 15.46
N SER A 42 -36.08 -64.91 14.33
CA SER A 42 -36.39 -64.41 12.99
C SER A 42 -37.84 -63.99 12.89
N HIS A 43 -38.08 -62.68 12.85
CA HIS A 43 -39.28 -62.15 12.29
C HIS A 43 -38.91 -61.56 10.90
N THR A 44 -39.33 -62.25 9.85
CA THR A 44 -39.28 -61.80 8.50
C THR A 44 -40.42 -60.79 8.28
N PRO A 45 -40.17 -59.48 8.05
CA PRO A 45 -41.24 -58.58 7.63
C PRO A 45 -41.58 -58.86 6.19
N PRO A 46 -42.84 -58.61 5.76
CA PRO A 46 -43.25 -58.81 4.39
C PRO A 46 -42.49 -57.88 3.44
N ALA A 47 -42.15 -58.44 2.29
CA ALA A 47 -41.47 -57.68 1.22
C ALA A 47 -42.35 -56.49 0.80
N LEU A 48 -41.89 -55.29 1.08
CA LEU A 48 -42.42 -54.08 0.44
C LEU A 48 -41.85 -54.07 -0.98
N GLU A 49 -42.71 -54.16 -1.98
CA GLU A 49 -42.34 -53.84 -3.35
C GLU A 49 -41.85 -52.40 -3.39
N LEU A 50 -40.55 -52.25 -3.56
CA LEU A 50 -39.94 -50.97 -3.88
C LEU A 50 -40.35 -50.61 -5.32
N THR A 51 -41.35 -49.74 -5.44
CA THR A 51 -41.61 -49.04 -6.70
C THR A 51 -40.35 -48.25 -7.00
N GLU A 52 -39.64 -48.61 -8.05
CA GLU A 52 -38.48 -47.87 -8.58
C GLU A 52 -38.95 -46.46 -8.89
N VAL A 53 -38.65 -45.51 -8.02
CA VAL A 53 -38.75 -44.08 -8.36
C VAL A 53 -37.65 -43.82 -9.37
N GLN A 54 -38.03 -43.70 -10.63
CA GLN A 54 -37.15 -43.21 -11.67
C GLN A 54 -36.78 -41.77 -11.32
N THR A 55 -35.61 -41.59 -10.78
CA THR A 55 -34.96 -40.30 -10.69
C THR A 55 -34.81 -39.80 -12.13
N PRO A 56 -35.28 -38.58 -12.47
CA PRO A 56 -34.94 -37.96 -13.76
C PRO A 56 -33.41 -38.00 -13.95
N PRO A 57 -32.92 -38.18 -15.18
CA PRO A 57 -31.50 -38.10 -15.41
C PRO A 57 -31.03 -36.75 -14.90
N GLU A 58 -30.08 -36.77 -13.93
CA GLU A 58 -29.37 -35.60 -13.46
C GLU A 58 -28.68 -35.01 -14.68
N GLU A 59 -29.22 -33.88 -15.18
CA GLU A 59 -28.54 -33.09 -16.20
C GLU A 59 -27.14 -32.81 -15.70
N PRO A 60 -26.07 -33.14 -16.45
CA PRO A 60 -24.70 -32.89 -15.95
C PRO A 60 -24.65 -31.42 -15.58
N ALA A 61 -24.35 -31.15 -14.30
CA ALA A 61 -24.07 -29.80 -13.86
C ALA A 61 -23.00 -29.25 -14.81
N GLU A 62 -23.33 -28.19 -15.55
CA GLU A 62 -22.37 -27.50 -16.39
C GLU A 62 -21.20 -27.15 -15.45
N GLU A 63 -20.03 -27.72 -15.72
CA GLU A 63 -18.81 -27.27 -15.06
C GLU A 63 -18.74 -25.74 -15.28
N PRO A 64 -18.55 -24.96 -14.19
CA PRO A 64 -18.44 -23.51 -14.37
C PRO A 64 -17.34 -23.25 -15.39
N GLU A 65 -17.70 -22.59 -16.51
CA GLU A 65 -16.74 -22.20 -17.53
C GLU A 65 -15.58 -21.48 -16.86
N GLU A 66 -14.37 -21.93 -17.12
CA GLU A 66 -13.15 -21.25 -16.66
C GLU A 66 -13.26 -19.79 -17.08
N PRO A 67 -12.99 -18.82 -16.17
CA PRO A 67 -13.09 -17.40 -16.51
C PRO A 67 -12.24 -17.09 -17.74
N ASP A 68 -12.82 -16.43 -18.73
CA ASP A 68 -12.05 -15.87 -19.83
C ASP A 68 -11.17 -14.73 -19.32
N TRP A 69 -9.91 -15.04 -19.07
CA TRP A 69 -8.89 -14.11 -18.62
C TRP A 69 -8.31 -13.25 -19.74
N SER A 70 -8.96 -13.18 -20.90
CA SER A 70 -8.44 -12.39 -22.02
C SER A 70 -8.37 -10.90 -21.67
N ALA A 71 -7.22 -10.30 -21.90
CA ALA A 71 -6.98 -8.89 -21.66
C ALA A 71 -7.95 -8.03 -22.47
N GLY A 72 -8.77 -7.23 -21.78
CA GLY A 72 -9.73 -6.32 -22.41
C GLY A 72 -11.20 -6.70 -22.27
N SER A 73 -11.54 -7.79 -21.56
CA SER A 73 -12.93 -8.03 -21.18
C SER A 73 -13.42 -6.89 -20.26
N SER A 74 -14.49 -6.20 -20.68
CA SER A 74 -15.18 -5.22 -19.83
C SER A 74 -15.86 -5.87 -18.63
N ASP A 75 -15.95 -7.20 -18.62
CA ASP A 75 -16.63 -7.98 -17.62
C ASP A 75 -15.72 -8.27 -16.44
N TYR A 76 -16.28 -8.17 -15.24
CA TYR A 76 -15.60 -8.55 -14.02
C TYR A 76 -15.51 -10.07 -13.90
N PRO A 77 -14.42 -10.63 -13.36
CA PRO A 77 -14.27 -12.06 -13.25
C PRO A 77 -15.26 -12.66 -12.24
N TRP A 78 -15.58 -13.95 -12.44
CA TRP A 78 -16.42 -14.71 -11.52
C TRP A 78 -15.77 -14.84 -10.15
N VAL A 79 -16.59 -14.85 -9.12
CA VAL A 79 -16.13 -15.07 -7.74
C VAL A 79 -15.53 -16.47 -7.61
N ARG A 80 -14.31 -16.55 -7.10
CA ARG A 80 -13.62 -17.81 -6.79
C ARG A 80 -13.82 -18.14 -5.31
N SER A 81 -14.22 -19.38 -5.04
CA SER A 81 -14.41 -19.86 -3.65
C SER A 81 -13.14 -19.72 -2.85
N GLY A 82 -13.26 -19.18 -1.64
CA GLY A 82 -12.13 -18.98 -0.72
C GLY A 82 -11.41 -17.63 -0.89
N TYR A 83 -11.83 -16.78 -1.85
CA TYR A 83 -11.24 -15.45 -2.06
C TYR A 83 -12.29 -14.37 -1.88
N ALA A 84 -11.99 -13.37 -1.06
CA ALA A 84 -12.89 -12.26 -0.76
C ALA A 84 -12.78 -11.11 -1.76
N TYR A 85 -11.62 -10.96 -2.40
CA TYR A 85 -11.26 -9.77 -3.17
C TYR A 85 -10.73 -10.09 -4.55
N TYR A 86 -10.88 -9.11 -5.44
CA TYR A 86 -10.21 -9.04 -6.74
C TYR A 86 -9.66 -7.62 -6.96
N ILE A 87 -8.50 -7.49 -7.58
CA ILE A 87 -7.85 -6.20 -7.81
C ILE A 87 -7.92 -5.86 -9.31
N ARG A 88 -8.27 -4.61 -9.62
CA ARG A 88 -8.10 -4.03 -10.95
C ARG A 88 -7.18 -2.81 -10.88
N VAL A 89 -6.14 -2.81 -11.69
CA VAL A 89 -5.17 -1.72 -11.79
C VAL A 89 -5.39 -1.00 -13.11
N ASN A 90 -5.89 0.22 -13.05
CA ASN A 90 -5.93 1.10 -14.20
C ASN A 90 -4.56 1.79 -14.33
N ARG A 91 -3.75 1.27 -15.25
CA ARG A 91 -2.37 1.70 -15.46
C ARG A 91 -2.25 3.14 -15.95
N SER A 92 -3.11 3.58 -16.87
CA SER A 92 -3.10 4.94 -17.43
C SER A 92 -3.65 5.96 -16.44
N ALA A 93 -4.71 5.64 -15.70
CA ALA A 93 -5.26 6.52 -14.67
C ALA A 93 -4.43 6.51 -13.38
N ASN A 94 -3.55 5.50 -13.18
CA ASN A 94 -2.79 5.29 -11.94
C ASN A 94 -3.68 5.11 -10.70
N VAL A 95 -4.63 4.19 -10.82
CA VAL A 95 -5.59 3.83 -9.76
C VAL A 95 -5.64 2.31 -9.63
N VAL A 96 -5.61 1.84 -8.40
CA VAL A 96 -5.93 0.46 -8.02
C VAL A 96 -7.31 0.45 -7.41
N THR A 97 -8.21 -0.39 -7.92
CA THR A 97 -9.53 -0.61 -7.32
C THR A 97 -9.66 -2.07 -6.89
N VAL A 98 -10.05 -2.25 -5.64
CA VAL A 98 -10.38 -3.56 -5.06
C VAL A 98 -11.88 -3.77 -5.18
N TYR A 99 -12.28 -4.99 -5.54
CA TYR A 99 -13.68 -5.39 -5.68
C TYR A 99 -13.98 -6.58 -4.78
N THR A 100 -15.21 -6.68 -4.33
CA THR A 100 -15.80 -7.82 -3.64
C THR A 100 -16.89 -8.46 -4.49
N ALA A 101 -17.39 -9.62 -4.04
CA ALA A 101 -18.47 -10.34 -4.70
C ALA A 101 -19.74 -9.49 -4.80
N GLY A 102 -20.37 -9.45 -5.96
CA GLY A 102 -21.69 -8.93 -6.19
C GLY A 102 -22.75 -10.03 -6.25
N ASP A 103 -24.03 -9.62 -6.29
CA ASP A 103 -25.17 -10.54 -6.43
C ASP A 103 -25.19 -11.24 -7.80
N ASP A 104 -24.44 -10.71 -8.77
CA ASP A 104 -24.23 -11.28 -10.10
C ASP A 104 -23.22 -12.45 -10.12
N GLY A 105 -22.67 -12.80 -8.96
CA GLY A 105 -21.64 -13.83 -8.81
C GLY A 105 -20.26 -13.42 -9.32
N ARG A 106 -20.04 -12.14 -9.60
CA ARG A 106 -18.76 -11.57 -10.07
C ARG A 106 -18.14 -10.67 -9.01
N TYR A 107 -16.85 -10.35 -9.16
CA TYR A 107 -16.19 -9.30 -8.36
C TYR A 107 -16.56 -7.92 -8.90
N SER A 108 -17.82 -7.51 -8.75
CA SER A 108 -18.38 -6.30 -9.37
C SER A 108 -18.65 -5.15 -8.39
N VAL A 109 -18.61 -5.42 -7.08
CA VAL A 109 -18.85 -4.40 -6.05
C VAL A 109 -17.56 -3.69 -5.67
N PRO A 110 -17.39 -2.38 -5.99
CA PRO A 110 -16.19 -1.65 -5.64
C PRO A 110 -16.09 -1.47 -4.12
N TYR A 111 -14.96 -1.89 -3.57
CA TYR A 111 -14.70 -1.89 -2.13
C TYR A 111 -13.75 -0.77 -1.70
N ARG A 112 -12.64 -0.58 -2.44
CA ARG A 112 -11.59 0.38 -2.09
C ARG A 112 -10.86 0.87 -3.33
N ALA A 113 -10.57 2.17 -3.40
CA ALA A 113 -9.65 2.74 -4.37
C ALA A 113 -8.36 3.19 -3.69
N MET A 114 -7.23 3.05 -4.41
CA MET A 114 -5.91 3.44 -3.95
C MET A 114 -5.23 4.22 -5.08
N VAL A 115 -4.62 5.36 -4.75
CA VAL A 115 -3.75 6.05 -5.70
C VAL A 115 -2.47 5.25 -5.87
N CYS A 116 -2.00 5.11 -7.10
CA CYS A 116 -0.76 4.39 -7.36
C CYS A 116 0.13 5.12 -8.38
N SER A 117 1.34 4.60 -8.57
CA SER A 117 2.19 4.94 -9.69
C SER A 117 2.60 3.69 -10.42
N SER A 118 2.20 3.60 -11.69
CA SER A 118 2.59 2.54 -12.61
C SER A 118 3.88 2.90 -13.36
N GLY A 119 4.39 1.97 -14.17
CA GLY A 119 5.46 2.23 -15.14
C GLY A 119 4.96 2.65 -16.51
N GLY A 120 3.68 3.05 -16.64
CA GLY A 120 3.08 3.28 -17.95
C GLY A 120 3.22 2.04 -18.83
N SER A 121 3.76 2.19 -20.05
CA SER A 121 3.99 1.06 -20.96
C SER A 121 4.96 -0.01 -20.42
N GLY A 122 5.75 0.29 -19.39
CA GLY A 122 6.62 -0.67 -18.70
C GLY A 122 5.85 -1.62 -17.75
N THR A 123 4.61 -1.30 -17.39
CA THR A 123 3.74 -2.19 -16.62
C THR A 123 2.95 -3.07 -17.59
N PRO A 124 3.01 -4.41 -17.50
CA PRO A 124 2.29 -5.29 -18.42
C PRO A 124 0.78 -5.16 -18.24
N LEU A 125 0.02 -5.32 -19.34
CA LEU A 125 -1.42 -5.50 -19.32
C LEU A 125 -1.75 -6.98 -19.20
N GLY A 126 -2.92 -7.30 -18.67
CA GLY A 126 -3.46 -8.66 -18.62
C GLY A 126 -4.00 -9.04 -17.26
N ASP A 127 -4.37 -10.31 -17.17
CA ASP A 127 -4.89 -10.93 -15.97
C ASP A 127 -3.82 -11.83 -15.35
N PHE A 128 -3.65 -11.69 -14.05
CA PHE A 128 -2.60 -12.38 -13.30
C PHE A 128 -3.25 -13.15 -12.14
N SER A 129 -3.08 -14.47 -12.18
CA SER A 129 -3.43 -15.34 -11.07
C SER A 129 -2.44 -15.16 -9.93
N LEU A 130 -2.91 -15.35 -8.70
CA LEU A 130 -2.10 -15.19 -7.49
C LEU A 130 -1.46 -16.48 -7.00
N ASP A 131 -1.57 -17.56 -7.76
CA ASP A 131 -1.01 -18.85 -7.39
C ASP A 131 0.52 -18.75 -7.34
N GLY A 132 1.09 -18.99 -6.15
CA GLY A 132 2.53 -18.90 -5.94
C GLY A 132 3.09 -17.52 -5.65
N TRP A 133 2.27 -16.56 -5.32
CA TRP A 133 2.75 -15.24 -4.97
C TRP A 133 3.65 -15.23 -3.76
N TYR A 134 4.73 -14.47 -3.90
CA TYR A 134 5.62 -14.14 -2.80
C TYR A 134 5.28 -12.78 -2.23
N ARG A 135 5.62 -12.57 -0.96
CA ARG A 135 5.52 -11.29 -0.28
C ARG A 135 6.69 -11.09 0.67
N TRP A 136 7.13 -9.85 0.79
CA TRP A 136 8.24 -9.46 1.65
C TRP A 136 7.87 -8.18 2.38
N GLU A 137 8.06 -8.14 3.69
CA GLU A 137 7.86 -6.90 4.43
C GLU A 137 8.82 -5.81 3.94
N TRP A 138 10.05 -6.19 3.64
CA TRP A 138 11.06 -5.34 3.02
C TRP A 138 11.79 -6.09 1.91
N LEU A 139 11.90 -5.46 0.76
CA LEU A 139 12.61 -6.00 -0.40
C LEU A 139 13.54 -4.94 -1.00
N GLY A 140 14.78 -5.33 -1.35
CA GLY A 140 15.67 -4.54 -2.19
C GLY A 140 15.14 -4.47 -3.62
N LEU A 141 15.06 -3.27 -4.16
CA LEU A 141 14.54 -2.99 -5.50
C LEU A 141 15.67 -2.55 -6.44
N VAL A 142 15.36 -2.49 -7.74
CA VAL A 142 16.29 -1.97 -8.75
C VAL A 142 16.68 -0.52 -8.43
N GLY A 143 17.96 -0.19 -8.61
CA GLY A 143 18.49 1.14 -8.30
C GLY A 143 19.02 1.31 -6.87
N GLY A 144 19.17 0.21 -6.12
CA GLY A 144 19.75 0.24 -4.77
C GLY A 144 18.82 0.82 -3.70
N VAL A 145 17.53 0.88 -3.99
CA VAL A 145 16.48 1.34 -3.08
C VAL A 145 15.72 0.14 -2.49
N SER A 146 14.82 0.38 -1.54
CA SER A 146 14.01 -0.67 -0.93
C SER A 146 12.53 -0.28 -0.88
N GLY A 147 11.65 -1.28 -0.89
CA GLY A 147 10.21 -1.11 -0.69
C GLY A 147 9.73 -1.84 0.54
N GLN A 148 8.67 -1.32 1.18
CA GLN A 148 7.91 -2.00 2.21
C GLN A 148 6.71 -2.73 1.59
N TYR A 149 6.27 -3.78 2.27
CA TYR A 149 5.05 -4.54 1.95
C TYR A 149 4.94 -4.93 0.47
N CYS A 150 6.04 -5.48 -0.03
CA CYS A 150 6.13 -5.93 -1.40
C CYS A 150 5.29 -7.19 -1.60
N THR A 151 4.42 -7.21 -2.59
CA THR A 151 3.59 -8.36 -2.98
C THR A 151 3.76 -8.58 -4.48
N GLN A 152 4.17 -9.79 -4.87
CA GLN A 152 4.40 -10.15 -6.26
C GLN A 152 3.07 -10.19 -7.04
N ILE A 153 3.06 -9.60 -8.22
CA ILE A 153 1.99 -9.72 -9.20
C ILE A 153 2.35 -10.82 -10.20
N TYR A 154 3.48 -10.63 -10.89
CA TYR A 154 3.98 -11.55 -11.91
C TYR A 154 5.47 -11.29 -12.15
N GLY A 155 6.32 -12.32 -12.20
CA GLY A 155 7.76 -12.15 -12.41
C GLY A 155 8.35 -11.12 -11.44
N ASP A 156 8.96 -10.06 -11.98
CA ASP A 156 9.56 -8.98 -11.19
C ASP A 156 8.60 -7.79 -10.94
N TYR A 157 7.33 -7.90 -11.36
CA TYR A 157 6.33 -6.87 -11.14
C TYR A 157 5.67 -7.04 -9.78
N LEU A 158 5.66 -5.96 -8.98
CA LEU A 158 5.23 -5.98 -7.59
C LEU A 158 4.25 -4.85 -7.31
N PHE A 159 3.38 -5.06 -6.32
CA PHE A 159 2.86 -3.99 -5.48
C PHE A 159 3.87 -3.72 -4.38
N HIS A 160 4.19 -2.46 -4.10
CA HIS A 160 5.06 -2.07 -2.98
C HIS A 160 4.87 -0.60 -2.62
N SER A 161 5.35 -0.18 -1.45
CA SER A 161 5.38 1.24 -1.06
C SER A 161 6.22 2.07 -2.01
N VAL A 162 6.10 3.39 -1.94
CA VAL A 162 7.12 4.29 -2.51
C VAL A 162 8.50 3.89 -1.99
N PRO A 163 9.59 4.00 -2.80
CA PRO A 163 10.93 3.56 -2.41
C PRO A 163 11.55 4.34 -1.26
N TYR A 164 12.39 3.62 -0.50
CA TYR A 164 13.26 4.12 0.57
C TYR A 164 14.71 4.06 0.15
N THR A 165 15.53 5.01 0.59
CA THR A 165 16.98 5.01 0.34
C THR A 165 17.71 3.98 1.19
N GLU A 166 17.19 3.66 2.37
CA GLU A 166 17.77 2.70 3.30
C GLU A 166 16.74 1.61 3.67
N ARG A 167 17.14 0.36 3.56
CA ARG A 167 16.31 -0.78 3.98
C ARG A 167 16.13 -0.81 5.49
N TYR A 168 14.91 -1.08 5.95
CA TYR A 168 14.51 -1.10 7.37
C TYR A 168 14.51 0.27 8.06
N ASN A 169 14.74 1.35 7.34
CA ASN A 169 14.64 2.72 7.86
C ASN A 169 13.39 3.41 7.30
N LYS A 170 12.32 3.46 8.08
CA LYS A 170 11.04 4.07 7.70
C LYS A 170 11.11 5.59 7.55
N GLY A 171 12.14 6.22 8.12
CA GLY A 171 12.43 7.64 7.97
C GLY A 171 13.20 8.01 6.72
N SER A 172 13.52 7.04 5.83
CA SER A 172 14.33 7.24 4.63
C SER A 172 13.53 7.19 3.33
N LEU A 173 12.20 7.42 3.39
CA LEU A 173 11.33 7.51 2.23
C LEU A 173 11.84 8.57 1.25
N GLN A 174 11.74 8.31 -0.05
CA GLN A 174 12.08 9.29 -1.08
C GLN A 174 10.91 10.25 -1.32
N PRO A 175 10.94 11.49 -0.79
CA PRO A 175 9.78 12.40 -0.86
C PRO A 175 9.43 12.80 -2.29
N GLY A 176 10.44 13.02 -3.15
CA GLY A 176 10.21 13.33 -4.55
C GLY A 176 9.56 12.20 -5.35
N GLU A 177 9.72 10.94 -4.94
CA GLU A 177 9.02 9.81 -5.53
C GLU A 177 7.61 9.65 -4.95
N PHE A 178 7.41 10.01 -3.69
CA PHE A 178 6.09 10.02 -3.06
C PHE A 178 5.19 11.10 -3.68
N ASP A 179 5.71 12.31 -3.89
CA ASP A 179 4.98 13.42 -4.48
C ASP A 179 4.57 13.17 -5.96
N LYS A 180 5.11 12.12 -6.58
CA LYS A 180 4.70 11.65 -7.91
C LYS A 180 3.58 10.63 -7.89
N LEU A 181 3.08 10.20 -6.72
CA LEU A 181 1.96 9.28 -6.67
C LEU A 181 0.77 9.80 -7.48
N GLY A 182 0.18 8.91 -8.26
CA GLY A 182 -0.87 9.27 -9.23
C GLY A 182 -0.35 9.55 -10.63
N THR A 183 0.96 9.43 -10.87
CA THR A 183 1.55 9.54 -12.21
C THR A 183 2.37 8.30 -12.55
N SER A 184 2.55 8.03 -13.85
CA SER A 184 3.39 6.92 -14.31
C SER A 184 4.86 7.27 -14.16
N CYS A 185 5.52 6.75 -13.11
CA CYS A 185 6.91 7.09 -12.78
C CYS A 185 7.75 5.91 -12.29
N SER A 186 7.20 4.67 -12.29
CA SER A 186 7.96 3.47 -11.92
C SER A 186 8.63 2.81 -13.13
N HIS A 187 9.43 1.78 -12.91
CA HIS A 187 10.01 0.94 -13.97
C HIS A 187 9.07 -0.21 -14.40
N GLY A 188 7.87 -0.29 -13.80
CA GLY A 188 6.88 -1.34 -14.10
C GLY A 188 6.08 -1.79 -12.89
N CYS A 189 6.65 -1.77 -11.70
CA CYS A 189 5.94 -2.06 -10.44
C CYS A 189 4.84 -1.05 -10.16
N ILE A 190 3.90 -1.42 -9.31
CA ILE A 190 2.82 -0.56 -8.83
C ILE A 190 3.21 -0.01 -7.46
N ARG A 191 3.60 1.28 -7.43
CA ARG A 191 3.95 1.98 -6.20
C ARG A 191 2.70 2.51 -5.53
N LEU A 192 2.63 2.38 -4.21
CA LEU A 192 1.49 2.73 -3.37
C LEU A 192 1.94 3.52 -2.13
N GLN A 193 1.00 4.15 -1.44
CA GLN A 193 1.21 4.56 -0.06
C GLN A 193 1.41 3.33 0.83
N VAL A 194 2.08 3.47 1.97
CA VAL A 194 2.38 2.35 2.87
C VAL A 194 1.12 1.63 3.35
N ALA A 195 0.07 2.37 3.74
CA ALA A 195 -1.18 1.75 4.20
C ALA A 195 -1.85 0.89 3.12
N ASP A 196 -1.77 1.30 1.85
CA ASP A 196 -2.35 0.59 0.72
C ASP A 196 -1.51 -0.63 0.35
N ALA A 197 -0.19 -0.49 0.29
CA ALA A 197 0.72 -1.61 0.07
C ALA A 197 0.58 -2.66 1.17
N LYS A 198 0.48 -2.21 2.44
CA LYS A 198 0.26 -3.08 3.60
C LYS A 198 -1.07 -3.80 3.53
N TRP A 199 -2.14 -3.12 3.11
CA TRP A 199 -3.44 -3.74 2.97
C TRP A 199 -3.40 -4.91 1.96
N ILE A 200 -2.78 -4.73 0.79
CA ILE A 200 -2.60 -5.81 -0.21
C ILE A 200 -1.74 -6.93 0.37
N TYR A 201 -0.64 -6.59 1.03
CA TYR A 201 0.26 -7.55 1.66
C TYR A 201 -0.45 -8.42 2.71
N ASP A 202 -1.26 -7.81 3.57
CA ASP A 202 -1.97 -8.52 4.64
C ASP A 202 -3.08 -9.42 4.08
N ASN A 203 -3.81 -8.95 3.06
CA ASN A 203 -4.94 -9.66 2.46
C ASN A 203 -4.54 -10.54 1.25
N LYS A 204 -3.26 -10.76 1.02
CA LYS A 204 -2.77 -11.48 -0.15
C LYS A 204 -3.49 -12.80 -0.43
N TYR A 205 -3.78 -13.58 0.60
CA TYR A 205 -4.39 -14.90 0.48
C TYR A 205 -5.90 -14.87 0.27
N ASP A 206 -6.51 -13.69 0.42
CA ASP A 206 -7.94 -13.46 0.19
C ASP A 206 -8.21 -12.78 -1.17
N ILE A 207 -7.16 -12.54 -1.96
CA ILE A 207 -7.25 -11.91 -3.28
C ILE A 207 -7.17 -12.98 -4.37
N ALA A 208 -8.20 -13.09 -5.22
CA ALA A 208 -8.32 -14.09 -6.27
C ALA A 208 -7.41 -13.83 -7.47
N GLY A 209 -7.15 -12.55 -7.79
CA GLY A 209 -6.36 -12.19 -8.96
C GLY A 209 -6.24 -10.69 -9.15
N VAL A 210 -5.50 -10.30 -10.19
CA VAL A 210 -5.28 -8.90 -10.59
C VAL A 210 -5.46 -8.77 -12.09
N THR A 211 -6.29 -7.82 -12.53
CA THR A 211 -6.32 -7.32 -13.91
C THR A 211 -5.59 -6.00 -13.99
N ILE A 212 -4.64 -5.87 -14.92
CA ILE A 212 -3.99 -4.60 -15.27
C ILE A 212 -4.49 -4.18 -16.64
N TYR A 213 -5.10 -2.99 -16.72
CA TYR A 213 -5.73 -2.47 -17.92
C TYR A 213 -5.48 -0.98 -18.09
N ASP A 214 -5.83 -0.43 -19.26
CA ASP A 214 -5.82 1.00 -19.54
C ASP A 214 -7.24 1.53 -19.70
N SER A 215 -7.55 2.65 -19.08
CA SER A 215 -8.77 3.43 -19.29
C SER A 215 -8.55 4.88 -18.86
N ASP A 216 -9.20 5.81 -19.56
CA ASP A 216 -9.27 7.21 -19.15
C ASP A 216 -10.22 7.43 -17.96
N ASP A 217 -11.16 6.51 -17.73
CA ASP A 217 -12.05 6.50 -16.58
C ASP A 217 -11.32 5.89 -15.39
N PRO A 218 -11.13 6.63 -14.28
CA PRO A 218 -10.45 6.12 -13.09
C PRO A 218 -11.22 5.02 -12.36
N GLY A 219 -12.47 4.77 -12.74
CA GLY A 219 -13.33 3.76 -12.14
C GLY A 219 -14.34 4.32 -11.12
N PRO A 220 -15.21 3.44 -10.58
CA PRO A 220 -16.42 3.84 -9.86
C PRO A 220 -16.19 4.60 -8.55
N LEU A 221 -15.03 4.45 -7.93
CA LEU A 221 -14.66 5.17 -6.70
C LEU A 221 -13.80 6.41 -6.97
N GLY A 222 -13.51 6.70 -8.25
CA GLY A 222 -12.64 7.78 -8.63
C GLY A 222 -11.17 7.53 -8.27
N LYS A 223 -10.34 8.56 -8.48
CA LYS A 223 -8.91 8.51 -8.16
C LYS A 223 -8.64 9.22 -6.84
N PRO A 224 -8.20 8.51 -5.79
CA PRO A 224 -7.75 9.15 -4.56
C PRO A 224 -6.53 10.02 -4.80
N SER A 225 -6.27 10.96 -3.89
CA SER A 225 -5.07 11.79 -3.88
C SER A 225 -4.15 11.40 -2.72
N ALA A 226 -2.84 11.56 -2.91
CA ALA A 226 -1.87 11.55 -1.83
C ALA A 226 -1.50 12.98 -1.45
N PRO A 227 -1.19 13.28 -0.19
CA PRO A 227 -0.65 14.57 0.20
C PRO A 227 0.75 14.76 -0.37
N SER A 228 1.16 16.00 -0.66
CA SER A 228 2.57 16.29 -0.94
C SER A 228 3.36 16.35 0.37
N ILE A 229 4.51 15.68 0.40
CA ILE A 229 5.35 15.61 1.60
C ILE A 229 6.71 16.28 1.45
N GLY A 230 7.15 16.59 0.22
CA GLY A 230 8.49 17.12 -0.05
C GLY A 230 8.81 18.43 0.68
N GLY A 231 7.80 19.26 0.95
CA GLY A 231 7.92 20.51 1.71
C GLY A 231 7.48 20.42 3.18
N SER A 232 7.16 19.23 3.67
CA SER A 232 6.65 19.02 5.04
C SER A 232 7.76 18.98 6.09
N ALA A 233 7.36 18.96 7.36
CA ALA A 233 8.30 18.77 8.47
C ALA A 233 8.90 17.34 8.52
N TYR A 234 8.25 16.37 7.89
CA TYR A 234 8.64 14.95 7.94
C TYR A 234 8.71 14.31 6.56
N PRO A 235 9.50 14.85 5.62
CA PRO A 235 9.49 14.41 4.23
C PRO A 235 10.00 12.97 4.03
N GLY A 236 10.73 12.44 4.99
CA GLY A 236 11.26 11.07 4.95
C GLY A 236 10.28 10.00 5.39
N TRP A 237 9.05 10.34 5.80
CA TRP A 237 8.06 9.39 6.27
C TRP A 237 6.82 9.37 5.40
N ASP A 238 6.30 8.17 5.14
CA ASP A 238 4.97 8.03 4.54
C ASP A 238 3.90 8.41 5.56
N PRO A 239 3.02 9.39 5.27
CA PRO A 239 1.97 9.81 6.21
C PRO A 239 1.02 8.69 6.62
N THR A 240 0.92 7.64 5.82
CA THR A 240 0.01 6.52 6.01
C THR A 240 0.65 5.31 6.69
N ASP A 241 1.97 5.34 6.98
CA ASP A 241 2.64 4.23 7.68
C ASP A 241 2.03 4.09 9.08
N PRO A 242 1.47 2.91 9.42
CA PRO A 242 0.81 2.67 10.70
C PRO A 242 1.78 2.53 11.88
N ASP A 243 3.08 2.72 11.67
CA ASP A 243 4.08 2.65 12.74
C ASP A 243 3.80 3.69 13.83
N SER A 244 3.91 3.26 15.09
CA SER A 244 3.71 4.14 16.25
C SER A 244 4.72 5.29 16.32
N ASP A 245 5.89 5.11 15.68
CA ASP A 245 6.94 6.12 15.63
C ASP A 245 6.75 7.12 14.47
N ASN A 246 5.75 6.89 13.61
CA ASN A 246 5.43 7.79 12.52
C ASN A 246 5.12 9.20 13.05
N PRO A 247 5.92 10.22 12.71
CA PRO A 247 5.72 11.57 13.23
C PRO A 247 4.42 12.22 12.72
N TRP A 248 3.87 11.77 11.59
CA TRP A 248 2.60 12.25 11.06
C TRP A 248 1.40 11.84 11.91
N SER A 249 1.50 10.77 12.69
CA SER A 249 0.44 10.31 13.59
C SER A 249 0.44 11.02 14.94
N LYS A 250 1.50 11.78 15.25
CA LYS A 250 1.61 12.55 16.50
C LYS A 250 0.94 13.91 16.30
N PRO A 251 0.19 14.43 17.31
CA PRO A 251 -0.27 15.79 17.28
C PRO A 251 0.93 16.72 17.02
N ALA A 252 0.79 17.65 16.07
CA ALA A 252 1.80 18.67 15.89
C ALA A 252 2.05 19.31 17.26
N ASP A 253 3.32 19.31 17.70
CA ASP A 253 3.73 20.06 18.89
C ASP A 253 3.52 21.54 18.53
N VAL A 254 2.33 22.03 18.73
CA VAL A 254 1.99 23.44 18.59
C VAL A 254 2.72 24.16 19.73
N THR A 255 4.00 24.46 19.49
CA THR A 255 4.64 25.52 20.24
C THR A 255 3.73 26.74 20.05
N PRO A 256 3.05 27.23 21.09
CA PRO A 256 2.17 28.37 20.90
C PRO A 256 2.99 29.49 20.29
N GLU A 257 2.51 30.03 19.16
CA GLU A 257 3.11 31.25 18.61
C GLU A 257 3.32 32.24 19.78
N PRO A 258 4.50 32.84 19.90
CA PRO A 258 4.72 33.85 20.96
C PRO A 258 3.58 34.86 20.81
N LYS A 259 2.80 35.00 21.88
CA LYS A 259 1.73 36.00 21.98
C LYS A 259 2.33 37.31 21.50
N PRO A 260 1.73 38.00 20.51
CA PRO A 260 2.27 39.28 20.05
C PRO A 260 2.50 40.14 21.28
N GLU A 261 3.71 40.70 21.40
CA GLU A 261 4.01 41.67 22.43
C GLU A 261 2.93 42.76 22.34
N PRO A 262 2.37 43.21 23.50
CA PRO A 262 1.41 44.26 23.48
C PRO A 262 2.02 45.46 22.75
N GLU A 263 1.29 45.99 21.78
CA GLU A 263 1.68 47.24 21.11
C GLU A 263 2.00 48.28 22.20
N PRO A 264 3.12 49.02 22.07
CA PRO A 264 3.47 50.05 23.04
C PRO A 264 2.28 51.04 23.13
N GLU A 265 1.87 51.32 24.38
CA GLU A 265 0.81 52.31 24.65
C GLU A 265 1.20 53.61 23.94
N PRO A 266 0.25 54.25 23.21
CA PRO A 266 0.53 55.53 22.55
C PRO A 266 1.08 56.52 23.57
N GLU A 267 2.20 57.15 23.26
CA GLU A 267 2.75 58.23 24.07
C GLU A 267 1.71 59.32 24.30
N PRO A 268 1.57 59.83 25.50
CA PRO A 268 0.57 60.90 25.77
C PRO A 268 0.86 62.10 24.88
N ASP A 269 -0.23 62.64 24.29
CA ASP A 269 -0.19 63.86 23.48
C ASP A 269 0.53 64.97 24.25
N PRO A 270 1.43 65.71 23.59
CA PRO A 270 2.09 66.86 24.22
C PRO A 270 1.06 67.93 24.61
N GLU A 271 1.11 68.40 25.83
CA GLU A 271 0.28 69.50 26.34
C GLU A 271 0.35 70.73 25.39
N PRO A 272 -0.75 71.44 25.15
CA PRO A 272 -0.76 72.63 24.30
C PRO A 272 0.08 73.72 24.96
N GLY A 273 1.29 73.97 24.40
CA GLY A 273 2.15 75.07 24.78
C GLY A 273 1.49 76.42 24.54
N GLU A 274 1.63 77.28 25.55
CA GLU A 274 1.17 78.65 25.56
C GLU A 274 1.65 79.41 24.28
N ALA A 275 0.72 80.17 23.70
CA ALA A 275 0.93 81.01 22.55
C ALA A 275 1.97 82.10 22.85
N PRO A 276 2.95 82.34 22.02
CA PRO A 276 3.79 83.54 22.12
C PRO A 276 3.12 84.76 21.50
N ASP A 277 3.22 85.82 22.23
CA ASP A 277 2.80 87.18 22.02
C ASP A 277 3.30 87.76 20.67
N THR A 278 2.40 88.48 20.00
CA THR A 278 2.60 89.17 18.75
C THR A 278 3.42 90.42 18.92
N GLY A 279 4.62 90.43 18.35
CA GLY A 279 5.40 91.65 18.14
C GLY A 279 5.60 91.91 16.66
N ASP A 280 4.91 92.97 16.21
CA ASP A 280 4.99 93.68 14.95
C ASP A 280 6.45 94.18 14.69
N ASP A 281 7.00 93.99 13.46
CA ASP A 281 7.72 95.08 12.71
C ASP A 281 8.11 94.67 11.26
N THR A 282 7.40 95.29 10.35
CA THR A 282 7.75 95.96 9.09
C THR A 282 9.03 95.57 8.26
N GLN A 283 8.70 95.13 7.05
CA GLN A 283 9.04 95.70 5.73
C GLN A 283 10.42 95.39 5.11
N PRO A 284 10.65 95.65 3.76
CA PRO A 284 10.42 94.67 2.67
C PRO A 284 11.65 94.55 1.70
N ASP A 285 11.54 93.56 0.82
CA ASP A 285 12.03 93.41 -0.53
C ASP A 285 13.54 93.66 -0.87
N PRO A 286 14.11 93.21 -1.99
CA PRO A 286 13.54 92.65 -3.22
C PRO A 286 14.20 91.35 -3.79
N ALA A 287 13.49 90.77 -4.70
CA ALA A 287 14.06 89.93 -5.78
C ALA A 287 15.00 90.73 -6.75
N PRO A 288 15.67 90.21 -7.78
CA PRO A 288 15.31 89.05 -8.61
C PRO A 288 16.51 88.27 -9.22
N GLY A 289 16.18 87.39 -10.11
CA GLY A 289 17.02 86.85 -11.14
C GLY A 289 17.37 85.35 -10.94
N GLY A 290 17.18 84.47 -11.85
CA GLY A 290 17.02 84.48 -13.28
C GLY A 290 17.82 83.31 -13.81
N GLU A 291 17.25 82.65 -14.82
CA GLU A 291 17.90 81.83 -15.81
C GLU A 291 18.36 80.41 -15.39
N ASP A 292 17.75 79.40 -15.89
CA ASP A 292 17.57 78.86 -17.24
C ASP A 292 18.70 77.87 -17.61
N VAL A 293 18.28 76.91 -18.45
CA VAL A 293 19.03 76.14 -19.42
C VAL A 293 19.31 74.65 -19.02
N SER A 294 18.41 73.80 -19.51
CA SER A 294 18.55 72.74 -20.53
C SER A 294 19.81 71.90 -20.57
N GLY A 295 19.58 70.64 -20.84
CA GLY A 295 20.42 69.99 -21.80
C GLY A 295 20.73 68.51 -21.47
N GLU A 296 20.20 67.69 -22.34
CA GLU A 296 20.47 66.33 -22.83
C GLU A 296 20.30 65.14 -21.90
#